data_57a5486a39558956f753df7fce88f86d
#
_entry.id   57a5486a39558956f753df7fce88f86d
#
_cell.length_a   1.000
_cell.length_b   1.000
_cell.length_c   1.000
_cell.angle_alpha   90.00
_cell.angle_beta   90.00
_cell.angle_gamma   90.00
#
_symmetry.space_group_name_H-M   'P 1'
#
loop_
_entity.id
_entity.type
_entity.pdbx_description
1 polymer ?
#
loop_
_entity_poly.entity_id
_entity_poly.type
_entity_poly.pdbx_seq_one_letter_code
_entity_poly.pdbx_strand_id
1 'polypeptide(L)'
;ERTRKLAGEALWFEQHAPIREEFKKQEVKGITARVMQVAMLGGDCHPATPIGINLPNAEWIRERYGSKSVTLDNITYAYDMAAKSSGMIDEFAGSDEEIRLAREWGTIGSNVHTDLHECLGHGSGKMLPGVTTEALRNYYSTIEEARADLFALYYIMDPKLVELGIIPSLE
;
A
#
# COMPACT_ATOMS: atom_id res chain seq x y z
N GLU A 1 11.88 7.68 -4.57
CA GLU A 1 11.36 8.36 -5.78
C GLU A 1 9.95 7.90 -6.11
N ARG A 2 9.67 6.60 -6.16
CA ARG A 2 8.37 5.97 -6.48
C ARG A 2 7.23 6.47 -5.58
N THR A 3 7.37 6.38 -4.26
CA THR A 3 6.39 6.85 -3.28
C THR A 3 6.03 8.33 -3.43
N ARG A 4 7.02 9.16 -3.82
CA ARG A 4 6.79 10.60 -4.05
C ARG A 4 5.93 10.84 -5.31
N LYS A 5 6.15 10.07 -6.37
CA LYS A 5 5.33 10.12 -7.59
C LYS A 5 3.90 9.73 -7.29
N LEU A 6 3.68 8.63 -6.56
CA LEU A 6 2.35 8.19 -6.12
C LEU A 6 1.63 9.26 -5.27
N ALA A 7 2.32 9.79 -4.27
CA ALA A 7 1.75 10.83 -3.41
C ALA A 7 1.39 12.11 -4.20
N GLY A 8 2.16 12.44 -5.25
CA GLY A 8 1.86 13.58 -6.13
C GLY A 8 0.60 13.40 -6.97
N GLU A 9 0.24 12.15 -7.28
CA GLU A 9 -0.92 11.79 -8.09
C GLU A 9 -2.11 11.26 -7.24
N ALA A 10 -2.05 11.41 -5.93
CA ALA A 10 -3.05 10.83 -5.02
C ALA A 10 -4.49 11.24 -5.36
N LEU A 11 -4.71 12.48 -5.80
CA LEU A 11 -6.03 12.94 -6.23
C LEU A 11 -6.49 12.23 -7.50
N TRP A 12 -5.59 11.98 -8.44
CA TRP A 12 -5.92 11.21 -9.65
C TRP A 12 -6.41 9.81 -9.32
N PHE A 13 -5.66 9.09 -8.46
CA PHE A 13 -6.03 7.75 -8.02
C PHE A 13 -7.36 7.76 -7.25
N GLU A 14 -7.58 8.74 -6.38
CA GLU A 14 -8.85 8.90 -5.65
C GLU A 14 -10.03 9.07 -6.60
N GLN A 15 -9.90 9.94 -7.61
CA GLN A 15 -10.99 10.23 -8.56
C GLN A 15 -11.30 9.05 -9.50
N HIS A 16 -10.31 8.21 -9.82
CA HIS A 16 -10.47 7.05 -10.68
C HIS A 16 -10.80 5.75 -9.91
N ALA A 17 -10.86 5.80 -8.57
CA ALA A 17 -11.21 4.65 -7.77
C ALA A 17 -12.61 4.12 -8.09
N PRO A 18 -12.82 2.78 -8.12
CA PRO A 18 -14.10 2.15 -8.48
C PRO A 18 -15.11 2.20 -7.33
N ILE A 19 -15.24 3.37 -6.71
CA ILE A 19 -16.18 3.62 -5.63
C ILE A 19 -17.16 4.73 -6.02
N ARG A 20 -18.30 4.80 -5.34
CA ARG A 20 -19.31 5.83 -5.62
C ARG A 20 -18.78 7.21 -5.27
N GLU A 21 -19.18 8.22 -6.05
CA GLU A 21 -18.71 9.61 -5.93
C GLU A 21 -18.89 10.20 -4.52
N GLU A 22 -19.94 9.81 -3.81
CA GLU A 22 -20.19 10.26 -2.44
C GLU A 22 -19.12 9.88 -1.43
N PHE A 23 -18.36 8.81 -1.75
CA PHE A 23 -17.24 8.33 -0.93
C PHE A 23 -15.88 8.84 -1.38
N LYS A 24 -15.79 9.54 -2.51
CA LYS A 24 -14.53 10.12 -2.99
C LYS A 24 -14.23 11.44 -2.30
N LYS A 25 -12.96 11.65 -1.99
CA LYS A 25 -12.44 12.94 -1.53
C LYS A 25 -12.39 13.90 -2.72
N GLN A 26 -12.88 15.11 -2.54
CA GLN A 26 -12.78 16.18 -3.55
C GLN A 26 -11.38 16.79 -3.59
N GLU A 27 -10.64 16.67 -2.51
CA GLU A 27 -9.30 17.18 -2.35
C GLU A 27 -8.50 16.21 -1.47
N VAL A 28 -7.30 15.87 -1.94
CA VAL A 28 -6.35 15.04 -1.18
C VAL A 28 -5.20 15.93 -0.72
N LYS A 29 -5.11 16.18 0.58
CA LYS A 29 -4.11 17.06 1.18
C LYS A 29 -3.11 16.27 2.01
N GLY A 30 -1.88 16.79 2.04
CA GLY A 30 -0.90 16.43 3.06
C GLY A 30 -0.43 14.97 3.05
N ILE A 31 -0.60 14.25 1.93
CA ILE A 31 0.02 12.94 1.81
C ILE A 31 1.53 13.13 1.69
N THR A 32 2.26 12.58 2.65
CA THR A 32 3.71 12.48 2.58
C THR A 32 4.12 11.04 2.65
N ALA A 33 4.97 10.62 1.72
CA ALA A 33 5.51 9.28 1.68
C ALA A 33 7.04 9.32 1.78
N ARG A 34 7.61 8.49 2.63
CA ARG A 34 9.06 8.36 2.81
C ARG A 34 9.47 6.90 2.85
N VAL A 35 10.60 6.61 2.24
CA VAL A 35 11.30 5.34 2.40
C VAL A 35 12.43 5.57 3.41
N MET A 36 12.50 4.72 4.42
CA MET A 36 13.46 4.82 5.50
C MET A 36 14.18 3.49 5.73
N GLN A 37 15.39 3.56 6.22
CA GLN A 37 16.09 2.41 6.77
C GLN A 37 16.02 2.45 8.28
N VAL A 38 15.64 1.32 8.87
CA VAL A 38 15.50 1.18 10.31
C VAL A 38 16.83 0.65 10.87
N ALA A 39 17.38 1.37 11.83
CA ALA A 39 18.55 0.92 12.56
C ALA A 39 18.17 0.05 13.78
N MET A 40 17.01 0.31 14.39
CA MET A 40 16.53 -0.42 15.55
C MET A 40 15.01 -0.30 15.66
N LEU A 41 14.35 -1.39 16.01
CA LEU A 41 12.93 -1.46 16.33
C LEU A 41 12.79 -1.91 17.80
N GLY A 42 11.75 -1.41 18.48
CA GLY A 42 11.43 -1.77 19.85
C GLY A 42 9.95 -2.09 20.02
N GLY A 43 9.56 -2.55 21.20
CA GLY A 43 8.18 -2.94 21.50
C GLY A 43 7.79 -4.25 20.83
N ASP A 44 6.55 -4.34 20.36
CA ASP A 44 5.95 -5.55 19.79
C ASP A 44 6.33 -5.80 18.31
N CYS A 45 7.55 -5.45 17.92
CA CYS A 45 8.06 -5.64 16.57
C CYS A 45 8.65 -7.04 16.30
N HIS A 46 8.47 -7.99 17.20
CA HIS A 46 8.90 -9.38 17.07
C HIS A 46 7.78 -10.32 17.52
N PRO A 47 7.48 -11.43 16.79
CA PRO A 47 8.18 -11.92 15.59
C PRO A 47 7.76 -11.26 14.27
N ALA A 48 6.69 -10.47 14.26
CA ALA A 48 6.19 -9.80 13.06
C ALA A 48 6.66 -8.35 13.05
N THR A 49 7.58 -8.04 12.14
CA THR A 49 8.11 -6.70 11.98
C THR A 49 7.30 -5.95 10.91
N PRO A 50 6.85 -4.72 11.16
CA PRO A 50 6.13 -3.93 10.16
C PRO A 50 7.03 -3.60 8.97
N ILE A 51 6.47 -3.62 7.77
CA ILE A 51 7.14 -3.22 6.52
C ILE A 51 6.74 -1.82 6.08
N GLY A 52 5.61 -1.34 6.57
CA GLY A 52 5.09 -0.01 6.31
C GLY A 52 4.37 0.55 7.54
N ILE A 53 4.21 1.84 7.56
CA ILE A 53 3.51 2.56 8.63
C ILE A 53 2.75 3.72 8.00
N ASN A 54 1.45 3.80 8.24
CA ASN A 54 0.64 4.97 7.87
C ASN A 54 0.08 5.64 9.13
N LEU A 55 0.34 6.91 9.30
CA LEU A 55 -0.07 7.70 10.47
C LEU A 55 -0.72 9.03 10.04
N PRO A 56 -1.64 9.58 10.86
CA PRO A 56 -2.20 9.05 12.11
C PRO A 56 -3.27 7.99 11.87
N ASN A 57 -3.57 7.18 12.88
CA ASN A 57 -4.62 6.15 12.82
C ASN A 57 -6.05 6.70 12.96
N ALA A 58 -6.18 7.98 13.31
CA ALA A 58 -7.48 8.64 13.47
C ALA A 58 -7.94 9.26 12.14
N GLU A 59 -9.06 8.77 11.59
CA GLU A 59 -9.58 9.18 10.27
C GLU A 59 -9.82 10.69 10.18
N TRP A 60 -10.43 11.32 11.20
CA TRP A 60 -10.67 12.76 11.22
C TRP A 60 -9.40 13.60 11.13
N ILE A 61 -8.24 13.06 11.60
CA ILE A 61 -6.95 13.73 11.47
C ILE A 61 -6.43 13.57 10.04
N ARG A 62 -6.55 12.36 9.45
CA ARG A 62 -6.18 12.12 8.04
C ARG A 62 -6.96 13.01 7.09
N GLU A 63 -8.26 13.14 7.27
CA GLU A 63 -9.12 14.01 6.45
C GLU A 63 -8.70 15.48 6.55
N ARG A 64 -8.35 15.95 7.74
CA ARG A 64 -8.07 17.37 7.98
C ARG A 64 -6.63 17.77 7.67
N TYR A 65 -5.68 16.92 7.97
CA TYR A 65 -4.24 17.23 7.94
C TYR A 65 -3.43 16.33 7.01
N GLY A 66 -4.06 15.34 6.39
CA GLY A 66 -3.40 14.34 5.56
C GLY A 66 -2.75 13.22 6.35
N SER A 67 -2.09 12.33 5.62
CA SER A 67 -1.42 11.14 6.17
C SER A 67 0.07 11.15 5.89
N LYS A 68 0.82 10.42 6.70
CA LYS A 68 2.25 10.20 6.55
C LYS A 68 2.51 8.71 6.43
N SER A 69 2.98 8.29 5.27
CA SER A 69 3.35 6.92 5.00
C SER A 69 4.87 6.77 5.07
N VAL A 70 5.31 5.71 5.69
CA VAL A 70 6.72 5.33 5.78
C VAL A 70 6.84 3.88 5.35
N THR A 71 7.69 3.60 4.36
CA THR A 71 8.09 2.24 4.01
C THR A 71 9.46 1.94 4.63
N LEU A 72 9.61 0.77 5.25
CA LEU A 72 10.83 0.33 5.92
C LEU A 72 11.63 -0.56 4.96
N ASP A 73 12.46 0.07 4.13
CA ASP A 73 13.10 -0.53 2.97
C ASP A 73 13.98 -1.76 3.30
N ASN A 74 14.82 -1.65 4.33
CA ASN A 74 15.68 -2.76 4.72
C ASN A 74 14.91 -3.93 5.36
N ILE A 75 13.77 -3.68 5.98
CA ILE A 75 12.91 -4.74 6.51
C ILE A 75 12.19 -5.44 5.36
N THR A 76 11.62 -4.67 4.42
CA THR A 76 11.00 -5.22 3.21
C THR A 76 11.99 -6.07 2.43
N TYR A 77 13.23 -5.59 2.24
CA TYR A 77 14.30 -6.35 1.60
C TYR A 77 14.62 -7.65 2.33
N ALA A 78 14.70 -7.63 3.67
CA ALA A 78 14.99 -8.83 4.45
C ALA A 78 13.88 -9.89 4.30
N TYR A 79 12.61 -9.49 4.30
CA TYR A 79 11.49 -10.40 4.03
C TYR A 79 11.51 -10.96 2.60
N ASP A 80 11.81 -10.13 1.59
CA ASP A 80 11.93 -10.58 0.20
C ASP A 80 13.05 -11.64 0.05
N MET A 81 14.20 -11.41 0.65
CA MET A 81 15.30 -12.37 0.64
C MET A 81 14.95 -13.67 1.36
N ALA A 82 14.26 -13.59 2.49
CA ALA A 82 13.79 -14.77 3.21
C ALA A 82 12.76 -15.57 2.38
N ALA A 83 11.82 -14.89 1.75
CA ALA A 83 10.82 -15.52 0.89
C ALA A 83 11.45 -16.24 -0.31
N LYS A 84 12.41 -15.60 -0.99
CA LYS A 84 13.15 -16.20 -2.12
C LYS A 84 13.93 -17.46 -1.73
N SER A 85 14.41 -17.54 -0.50
CA SER A 85 15.18 -18.69 0.00
C SER A 85 14.33 -19.76 0.66
N SER A 86 13.03 -19.55 0.86
CA SER A 86 12.13 -20.44 1.60
C SER A 86 11.70 -21.70 0.84
N GLY A 87 11.83 -21.70 -0.48
CA GLY A 87 11.29 -22.76 -1.35
C GLY A 87 9.76 -22.71 -1.54
N MET A 88 9.07 -21.74 -0.92
CA MET A 88 7.60 -21.64 -1.02
C MET A 88 7.12 -21.46 -2.46
N ILE A 89 7.83 -20.64 -3.26
CA ILE A 89 7.46 -20.43 -4.66
C ILE A 89 7.54 -21.73 -5.44
N ASP A 90 8.58 -22.52 -5.23
CA ASP A 90 8.78 -23.80 -5.92
C ASP A 90 7.73 -24.85 -5.52
N GLU A 91 7.26 -24.81 -4.27
CA GLU A 91 6.28 -25.76 -3.73
C GLU A 91 4.83 -25.41 -4.14
N PHE A 92 4.46 -24.12 -4.16
CA PHE A 92 3.07 -23.69 -4.26
C PHE A 92 2.70 -23.02 -5.60
N ALA A 93 3.66 -22.69 -6.46
CA ALA A 93 3.35 -22.17 -7.78
C ALA A 93 2.71 -23.24 -8.66
N GLY A 94 1.74 -22.85 -9.48
CA GLY A 94 0.98 -23.76 -10.33
C GLY A 94 1.73 -24.16 -11.62
N SER A 95 2.83 -23.48 -11.95
CA SER A 95 3.63 -23.73 -13.14
C SER A 95 5.04 -23.17 -13.07
N ASP A 96 5.94 -23.70 -13.91
CA ASP A 96 7.31 -23.17 -14.05
C ASP A 96 7.32 -21.71 -14.53
N GLU A 97 6.32 -21.32 -15.31
CA GLU A 97 6.18 -19.93 -15.77
C GLU A 97 5.84 -18.98 -14.60
N GLU A 98 4.96 -19.38 -13.68
CA GLU A 98 4.69 -18.61 -12.48
C GLU A 98 5.91 -18.50 -11.58
N ILE A 99 6.71 -19.57 -11.44
CA ILE A 99 7.99 -19.54 -10.71
C ILE A 99 8.93 -18.52 -11.36
N ARG A 100 9.06 -18.55 -12.68
CA ARG A 100 9.91 -17.63 -13.43
C ARG A 100 9.48 -16.18 -13.20
N LEU A 101 8.20 -15.88 -13.39
CA LEU A 101 7.64 -14.53 -13.22
C LEU A 101 7.78 -14.03 -11.78
N ALA A 102 7.51 -14.88 -10.79
CA ALA A 102 7.65 -14.53 -9.38
C ALA A 102 9.10 -14.20 -9.01
N ARG A 103 10.07 -14.93 -9.56
CA ARG A 103 11.50 -14.66 -9.33
C ARG A 103 11.98 -13.40 -10.03
N GLU A 104 11.49 -13.12 -11.23
CA GLU A 104 11.87 -11.97 -12.04
C GLU A 104 11.21 -10.67 -11.54
N TRP A 105 9.90 -10.71 -11.32
CA TRP A 105 9.07 -9.52 -11.08
C TRP A 105 8.51 -9.40 -9.65
N GLY A 106 8.58 -10.47 -8.86
CA GLY A 106 7.95 -10.51 -7.53
C GLY A 106 8.40 -9.39 -6.61
N THR A 107 9.69 -9.04 -6.60
CA THR A 107 10.21 -7.94 -5.76
C THR A 107 9.61 -6.59 -6.15
N ILE A 108 9.55 -6.27 -7.45
CA ILE A 108 8.96 -4.99 -7.88
C ILE A 108 7.46 -4.99 -7.65
N GLY A 109 6.77 -6.09 -7.93
CA GLY A 109 5.34 -6.25 -7.69
C GLY A 109 4.99 -6.04 -6.22
N SER A 110 5.68 -6.72 -5.31
CA SER A 110 5.49 -6.57 -3.87
C SER A 110 5.74 -5.14 -3.39
N ASN A 111 6.83 -4.51 -3.85
CA ASN A 111 7.16 -3.14 -3.48
C ASN A 111 6.13 -2.13 -3.99
N VAL A 112 5.64 -2.29 -5.22
CA VAL A 112 4.61 -1.41 -5.79
C VAL A 112 3.29 -1.60 -5.07
N HIS A 113 2.91 -2.84 -4.78
CA HIS A 113 1.72 -3.15 -3.98
C HIS A 113 1.78 -2.46 -2.61
N THR A 114 2.89 -2.63 -1.88
CA THR A 114 3.09 -1.99 -0.57
C THR A 114 3.00 -0.45 -0.66
N ASP A 115 3.64 0.15 -1.66
CA ASP A 115 3.58 1.60 -1.84
C ASP A 115 2.16 2.10 -2.16
N LEU A 116 1.39 1.37 -3.00
CA LEU A 116 0.00 1.68 -3.30
C LEU A 116 -0.89 1.53 -2.06
N HIS A 117 -0.72 0.45 -1.30
CA HIS A 117 -1.43 0.18 -0.05
C HIS A 117 -1.21 1.29 0.97
N GLU A 118 0.04 1.56 1.32
CA GLU A 118 0.41 2.52 2.37
C GLU A 118 0.19 3.97 1.96
N CYS A 119 0.61 4.36 0.75
CA CYS A 119 0.54 5.76 0.34
C CYS A 119 -0.85 6.18 -0.09
N LEU A 120 -1.59 5.31 -0.75
CA LEU A 120 -2.87 5.65 -1.38
C LEU A 120 -4.02 4.87 -0.76
N GLY A 121 -3.89 3.56 -0.53
CA GLY A 121 -4.93 2.70 0.00
C GLY A 121 -5.52 3.23 1.29
N HIS A 122 -4.73 3.37 2.34
CA HIS A 122 -5.18 3.94 3.62
C HIS A 122 -5.62 5.41 3.52
N GLY A 123 -5.08 6.13 2.54
CA GLY A 123 -5.44 7.53 2.31
C GLY A 123 -6.71 7.75 1.51
N SER A 124 -7.26 6.72 0.84
CA SER A 124 -8.38 6.83 -0.07
C SER A 124 -9.74 6.87 0.63
N GLY A 125 -10.74 7.43 -0.07
CA GLY A 125 -12.12 7.45 0.38
C GLY A 125 -12.38 8.37 1.57
N LYS A 126 -13.64 8.61 1.85
CA LYS A 126 -14.12 9.38 3.01
C LYS A 126 -15.33 8.71 3.63
N MET A 127 -15.52 8.93 4.91
CA MET A 127 -16.74 8.52 5.62
C MET A 127 -17.92 9.44 5.26
N LEU A 128 -19.13 8.91 5.30
CA LEU A 128 -20.32 9.73 5.20
C LEU A 128 -20.48 10.61 6.45
N PRO A 129 -21.11 11.79 6.33
CA PRO A 129 -21.37 12.65 7.48
C PRO A 129 -22.08 11.90 8.62
N GLY A 130 -21.57 12.01 9.84
CA GLY A 130 -22.11 11.34 11.01
C GLY A 130 -21.78 9.87 11.17
N VAL A 131 -21.06 9.27 10.21
CA VAL A 131 -20.53 7.90 10.33
C VAL A 131 -19.10 7.94 10.84
N THR A 132 -18.78 7.07 11.78
CA THR A 132 -17.44 6.92 12.33
C THR A 132 -16.96 5.48 12.19
N THR A 133 -15.65 5.28 12.31
CA THR A 133 -15.01 3.95 12.30
C THR A 133 -15.56 3.01 13.38
N GLU A 134 -16.12 3.55 14.47
CA GLU A 134 -16.76 2.80 15.56
C GLU A 134 -17.97 1.97 15.07
N ALA A 135 -18.61 2.35 13.95
CA ALA A 135 -19.67 1.58 13.35
C ALA A 135 -19.25 0.15 12.98
N LEU A 136 -17.97 -0.06 12.64
CA LEU A 136 -17.41 -1.37 12.31
C LEU A 136 -16.92 -2.15 13.54
N ARG A 137 -16.86 -1.55 14.71
CA ARG A 137 -16.46 -2.18 15.97
C ARG A 137 -15.10 -2.91 15.82
N ASN A 138 -15.04 -4.16 16.26
CA ASN A 138 -13.83 -5.00 16.20
C ASN A 138 -13.41 -5.39 14.77
N TYR A 139 -14.25 -5.17 13.77
CA TYR A 139 -13.95 -5.49 12.38
C TYR A 139 -13.25 -4.35 11.63
N TYR A 140 -13.17 -3.16 12.24
CA TYR A 140 -12.62 -1.98 11.56
C TYR A 140 -11.22 -2.23 11.00
N SER A 141 -10.30 -2.70 11.80
CA SER A 141 -8.91 -2.94 11.38
C SER A 141 -8.84 -3.91 10.19
N THR A 142 -9.53 -5.05 10.27
CA THR A 142 -9.54 -6.04 9.19
C THR A 142 -10.15 -5.50 7.90
N ILE A 143 -11.23 -4.73 8.00
CA ILE A 143 -11.89 -4.15 6.82
C ILE A 143 -11.04 -3.03 6.21
N GLU A 144 -10.37 -2.23 7.04
CA GLU A 144 -9.49 -1.16 6.59
C GLU A 144 -8.28 -1.71 5.82
N GLU A 145 -7.63 -2.74 6.34
CA GLU A 145 -6.52 -3.43 5.66
C GLU A 145 -7.00 -4.04 4.33
N ALA A 146 -8.12 -4.77 4.34
CA ALA A 146 -8.69 -5.33 3.11
C ALA A 146 -9.04 -4.24 2.08
N ARG A 147 -9.51 -3.09 2.50
CA ARG A 147 -9.81 -1.95 1.65
C ARG A 147 -8.54 -1.37 1.02
N ALA A 148 -7.50 -1.20 1.82
CA ALA A 148 -6.21 -0.70 1.34
C ALA A 148 -5.56 -1.68 0.36
N ASP A 149 -5.63 -2.98 0.63
CA ASP A 149 -5.17 -4.04 -0.28
C ASP A 149 -5.95 -4.05 -1.60
N LEU A 150 -7.28 -4.00 -1.55
CA LEU A 150 -8.11 -3.95 -2.76
C LEU A 150 -7.82 -2.72 -3.61
N PHE A 151 -7.54 -1.58 -2.99
CA PHE A 151 -7.14 -0.37 -3.69
C PHE A 151 -5.79 -0.59 -4.41
N ALA A 152 -4.82 -1.17 -3.74
CA ALA A 152 -3.51 -1.48 -4.32
C ALA A 152 -3.63 -2.48 -5.48
N LEU A 153 -4.38 -3.57 -5.29
CA LEU A 153 -4.60 -4.59 -6.32
C LEU A 153 -5.35 -4.05 -7.56
N TYR A 154 -6.27 -3.12 -7.36
CA TYR A 154 -6.99 -2.49 -8.47
C TYR A 154 -6.05 -1.69 -9.38
N TYR A 155 -5.08 -0.99 -8.79
CA TYR A 155 -4.18 -0.11 -9.53
C TYR A 155 -2.85 -0.74 -9.94
N ILE A 156 -2.49 -1.92 -9.43
CA ILE A 156 -1.15 -2.50 -9.67
C ILE A 156 -0.85 -2.76 -11.15
N MET A 157 -1.89 -2.92 -11.96
CA MET A 157 -1.80 -3.10 -13.42
C MET A 157 -2.36 -1.90 -14.20
N ASP A 158 -2.49 -0.74 -13.57
CA ASP A 158 -2.99 0.47 -14.24
C ASP A 158 -1.91 1.11 -15.11
N PRO A 159 -2.23 1.49 -16.37
CA PRO A 159 -1.30 2.20 -17.27
C PRO A 159 -0.69 3.47 -16.66
N LYS A 160 -1.36 4.09 -15.69
CA LYS A 160 -0.84 5.26 -14.97
C LYS A 160 0.49 4.97 -14.28
N LEU A 161 0.72 3.74 -13.81
CA LEU A 161 2.00 3.38 -13.20
C LEU A 161 3.15 3.33 -14.21
N VAL A 162 2.86 2.96 -15.46
CA VAL A 162 3.83 3.04 -16.58
C VAL A 162 4.10 4.49 -16.95
N GLU A 163 3.05 5.31 -17.07
CA GLU A 163 3.15 6.76 -17.34
C GLU A 163 4.05 7.45 -16.30
N LEU A 164 3.89 7.10 -15.04
CA LEU A 164 4.71 7.63 -13.94
C LEU A 164 6.13 7.02 -13.88
N GLY A 165 6.43 6.02 -14.72
CA GLY A 165 7.69 5.29 -14.69
C GLY A 165 7.93 4.57 -13.36
N ILE A 166 6.86 4.02 -12.78
CA ILE A 166 6.89 3.21 -11.54
C ILE A 166 7.12 1.75 -11.87
N ILE A 167 6.45 1.26 -12.92
CA ILE A 167 6.70 -0.04 -13.53
C ILE A 167 7.13 0.14 -14.99
N PRO A 168 7.89 -0.79 -15.57
CA PRO A 168 8.42 -0.64 -16.92
C PRO A 168 7.37 -0.83 -18.02
N SER A 169 6.45 -1.77 -17.82
CA SER A 169 5.38 -2.13 -18.78
C SER A 169 4.24 -2.84 -18.06
N LEU A 170 3.18 -3.16 -18.77
CA LEU A 170 2.07 -4.02 -18.34
C LEU A 170 2.21 -5.48 -18.87
N GLU A 171 3.30 -5.76 -19.60
CA GLU A 171 3.61 -7.06 -20.17
C GLU A 171 4.58 -7.83 -19.30
#